data_671f658416aca0dcf1e924f94b6836c5
#
_entry.id   671f658416aca0dcf1e924f94b6836c5
#
_cell.length_a   1.000
_cell.length_b   1.000
_cell.length_c   1.000
_cell.angle_alpha   90.00
_cell.angle_beta   90.00
_cell.angle_gamma   90.00
#
_symmetry.space_group_name_H-M   'P 1'
#
loop_
_entity.id
_entity.type
_entity.pdbx_description
1 polymer ?
#
loop_
_entity_poly.entity_id
_entity_poly.type
_entity_poly.pdbx_seq_one_letter_code
_entity_poly.pdbx_strand_id
1 'polypeptide(L)'
;LAQAAIKVRRAQLVAGQAASDRLPDISVRGSTNASQAIDGGATTRSHSLSASASWEVDLWNRLGALRDAAEWEAQATEQDRQAAAMALVGTVASQYWQVVYLNQRVAASEQSIANARQTLKLVQGQYSVGSVSGLEVAQATQALASQEAAHTQWLQQRVQARNALAILFDGPPGVALNETMRLPEGALPAVAAGLPASLLTRRPDLRASELRLRMSLASVDATRASFYPSLTLTGSVGGSSSALSDVLRDPIGTLGA
;
A
#
# COMPACT_ATOMS: atom_id res chain seq x y z
N LEU A 1 5.20 -3.49 -0.56
CA LEU A 1 5.38 -3.39 0.90
C LEU A 1 5.82 -1.99 1.33
N ALA A 2 6.74 -1.30 0.64
CA ALA A 2 7.17 0.06 0.96
C ALA A 2 5.99 1.04 1.03
N GLN A 3 5.10 1.03 0.04
CA GLN A 3 3.89 1.85 0.05
C GLN A 3 2.99 1.57 1.27
N ALA A 4 2.84 0.31 1.66
CA ALA A 4 2.06 -0.06 2.85
C ALA A 4 2.72 0.47 4.13
N ALA A 5 4.04 0.40 4.25
CA ALA A 5 4.78 0.96 5.39
C ALA A 5 4.63 2.50 5.48
N ILE A 6 4.64 3.21 4.34
CA ILE A 6 4.40 4.65 4.30
C ILE A 6 2.97 4.99 4.75
N LYS A 7 1.97 4.19 4.37
CA LYS A 7 0.58 4.37 4.85
C LYS A 7 0.48 4.22 6.37
N VAL A 8 1.15 3.24 6.95
CA VAL A 8 1.23 3.07 8.42
C VAL A 8 1.85 4.30 9.06
N ARG A 9 2.99 4.76 8.54
CA ARG A 9 3.65 5.97 9.08
C ARG A 9 2.76 7.19 9.02
N ARG A 10 2.04 7.38 7.90
CA ARG A 10 1.05 8.46 7.77
C ARG A 10 -0.06 8.35 8.81
N ALA A 11 -0.63 7.16 9.01
CA ALA A 11 -1.70 6.95 9.98
C ALA A 11 -1.22 7.21 11.42
N GLN A 12 0.00 6.80 11.77
CA GLN A 12 0.63 7.11 13.06
C GLN A 12 0.83 8.61 13.28
N LEU A 13 1.22 9.36 12.25
CA LEU A 13 1.37 10.81 12.34
C LEU A 13 0.01 11.51 12.52
N VAL A 14 -1.03 11.03 11.84
CA VAL A 14 -2.42 11.53 12.03
C VAL A 14 -2.90 11.26 13.46
N ALA A 15 -2.61 10.07 14.00
CA ALA A 15 -2.94 9.77 15.40
C ALA A 15 -2.16 10.68 16.39
N GLY A 16 -0.87 10.95 16.09
CA GLY A 16 -0.08 11.91 16.85
C GLY A 16 -0.64 13.34 16.76
N GLN A 17 -1.13 13.77 15.60
CA GLN A 17 -1.81 15.05 15.44
C GLN A 17 -3.09 15.11 16.30
N ALA A 18 -3.96 14.11 16.20
CA ALA A 18 -5.18 14.05 17.02
C ALA A 18 -4.88 14.03 18.53
N ALA A 19 -3.75 13.45 18.94
CA ALA A 19 -3.29 13.50 20.32
C ALA A 19 -2.83 14.91 20.72
N SER A 20 -2.20 15.67 19.80
CA SER A 20 -1.75 17.04 20.07
C SER A 20 -2.91 18.04 20.18
N ASP A 21 -4.05 17.79 19.52
CA ASP A 21 -5.23 18.64 19.58
C ASP A 21 -5.85 18.73 21.01
N ARG A 22 -5.44 17.84 21.93
CA ARG A 22 -5.81 17.87 23.35
C ARG A 22 -4.91 18.78 24.20
N LEU A 23 -3.79 19.22 23.63
CA LEU A 23 -2.85 20.09 24.31
C LEU A 23 -3.14 21.56 24.00
N PRO A 24 -2.69 22.49 24.84
CA PRO A 24 -2.78 23.91 24.52
C PRO A 24 -2.05 24.25 23.21
N ASP A 25 -2.72 24.95 22.31
CA ASP A 25 -2.10 25.56 21.15
C ASP A 25 -1.45 26.89 21.55
N ILE A 26 -0.16 27.03 21.25
CA ILE A 26 0.60 28.25 21.56
C ILE A 26 1.07 28.85 20.24
N SER A 27 0.71 30.11 20.01
CA SER A 27 1.13 30.85 18.83
C SER A 27 1.80 32.16 19.19
N VAL A 28 2.81 32.53 18.40
CA VAL A 28 3.47 33.85 18.49
C VAL A 28 3.36 34.52 17.13
N ARG A 29 2.87 35.75 17.15
CA ARG A 29 2.68 36.56 15.94
C ARG A 29 3.36 37.91 16.08
N GLY A 30 4.25 38.21 15.14
CA GLY A 30 4.81 39.54 14.95
C GLY A 30 4.27 40.16 13.65
N SER A 31 3.89 41.43 13.70
CA SER A 31 3.51 42.14 12.49
C SER A 31 4.08 43.57 12.46
N THR A 32 4.38 44.06 11.28
CA THR A 32 4.77 45.42 11.01
C THR A 32 3.94 45.91 9.83
N ASN A 33 3.22 47.00 10.04
CA ASN A 33 2.42 47.64 9.01
C ASN A 33 2.88 49.06 8.82
N ALA A 34 2.93 49.53 7.57
CA ALA A 34 3.12 50.90 7.20
C ALA A 34 1.99 51.30 6.26
N SER A 35 1.29 52.37 6.55
CA SER A 35 0.22 52.92 5.72
C SER A 35 0.45 54.38 5.45
N GLN A 36 0.20 54.80 4.21
CA GLN A 36 0.26 56.20 3.76
C GLN A 36 -0.98 56.47 2.93
N ALA A 37 -1.60 57.63 3.15
CA ALA A 37 -2.70 58.08 2.32
C ALA A 37 -2.20 58.38 0.88
N ILE A 38 -3.01 58.00 -0.11
CA ILE A 38 -2.63 58.15 -1.54
C ILE A 38 -2.50 59.64 -1.93
N ASP A 39 -3.14 60.52 -1.20
CA ASP A 39 -3.12 61.97 -1.37
C ASP A 39 -1.89 62.68 -0.74
N GLY A 40 -0.89 61.93 -0.27
CA GLY A 40 0.37 62.44 0.23
C GLY A 40 0.41 62.73 1.72
N GLY A 41 -0.47 62.13 2.53
CA GLY A 41 -0.46 62.21 3.99
C GLY A 41 0.76 61.57 4.65
N ALA A 42 0.90 61.80 5.97
CA ALA A 42 1.99 61.23 6.76
C ALA A 42 1.93 59.68 6.80
N THR A 43 3.07 59.01 6.69
CA THR A 43 3.16 57.55 6.85
C THR A 43 2.95 57.16 8.31
N THR A 44 1.94 56.37 8.56
CA THR A 44 1.71 55.76 9.89
C THR A 44 2.35 54.36 9.92
N ARG A 45 3.14 54.09 10.95
CA ARG A 45 3.76 52.80 11.20
C ARG A 45 3.21 52.17 12.45
N SER A 46 2.94 50.88 12.44
CA SER A 46 2.59 50.13 13.63
C SER A 46 3.36 48.81 13.65
N HIS A 47 3.84 48.47 14.82
CA HIS A 47 4.54 47.24 15.10
C HIS A 47 3.79 46.54 16.20
N SER A 48 3.54 45.24 16.08
CA SER A 48 2.91 44.47 17.17
C SER A 48 3.62 43.11 17.31
N LEU A 49 3.67 42.64 18.56
CA LEU A 49 4.12 41.33 18.92
C LEU A 49 3.11 40.77 19.95
N SER A 50 2.60 39.58 19.67
CA SER A 50 1.68 38.90 20.57
C SER A 50 2.01 37.41 20.68
N ALA A 51 1.83 36.88 21.91
CA ALA A 51 1.81 35.46 22.16
C ALA A 51 0.41 35.09 22.65
N SER A 52 -0.18 34.03 22.15
CA SER A 52 -1.48 33.53 22.59
C SER A 52 -1.42 32.04 22.84
N ALA A 53 -2.18 31.61 23.87
CA ALA A 53 -2.45 30.24 24.18
C ALA A 53 -3.97 30.01 24.11
N SER A 54 -4.37 28.90 23.50
CA SER A 54 -5.76 28.46 23.42
C SER A 54 -5.85 26.99 23.77
N TRP A 55 -6.78 26.60 24.62
CA TRP A 55 -6.95 25.22 25.03
C TRP A 55 -8.43 24.90 25.23
N GLU A 56 -8.91 23.90 24.45
CA GLU A 56 -10.23 23.34 24.66
C GLU A 56 -10.19 22.31 25.81
N VAL A 57 -10.95 22.56 26.85
CA VAL A 57 -11.10 21.63 27.98
C VAL A 57 -12.05 20.52 27.56
N ASP A 58 -11.52 19.32 27.39
CA ASP A 58 -12.26 18.15 26.88
C ASP A 58 -13.19 17.54 27.95
N LEU A 59 -14.21 18.29 28.36
CA LEU A 59 -15.14 17.89 29.42
C LEU A 59 -15.99 16.67 29.05
N TRP A 60 -16.29 16.54 27.77
CA TRP A 60 -17.19 15.51 27.24
C TRP A 60 -16.43 14.39 26.51
N ASN A 61 -15.10 14.39 26.61
CA ASN A 61 -14.21 13.44 25.94
C ASN A 61 -14.37 13.43 24.41
N ARG A 62 -14.68 14.56 23.79
CA ARG A 62 -14.79 14.72 22.33
C ARG A 62 -13.43 14.54 21.65
N LEU A 63 -12.44 15.28 22.12
CA LEU A 63 -11.07 15.21 21.60
C LEU A 63 -10.41 13.86 21.93
N GLY A 64 -10.71 13.31 23.13
CA GLY A 64 -10.29 11.97 23.51
C GLY A 64 -10.81 10.90 22.57
N ALA A 65 -12.10 10.95 22.23
CA ALA A 65 -12.72 9.99 21.30
C ALA A 65 -12.17 10.13 19.86
N LEU A 66 -11.87 11.36 19.39
CA LEU A 66 -11.22 11.59 18.09
C LEU A 66 -9.80 11.02 18.06
N ARG A 67 -9.02 11.19 19.14
CA ARG A 67 -7.71 10.56 19.30
C ARG A 67 -7.83 9.04 19.22
N ASP A 68 -8.73 8.45 19.99
CA ASP A 68 -8.94 7.00 20.02
C ASP A 68 -9.33 6.47 18.64
N ALA A 69 -10.20 7.19 17.90
CA ALA A 69 -10.55 6.85 16.54
C ALA A 69 -9.30 6.83 15.61
N ALA A 70 -8.45 7.85 15.70
CA ALA A 70 -7.23 7.92 14.91
C ALA A 70 -6.21 6.82 15.29
N GLU A 71 -6.11 6.47 16.58
CA GLU A 71 -5.27 5.36 17.06
C GLU A 71 -5.77 4.00 16.54
N TRP A 72 -7.09 3.76 16.56
CA TRP A 72 -7.66 2.52 15.99
C TRP A 72 -7.43 2.41 14.49
N GLU A 73 -7.54 3.51 13.73
CA GLU A 73 -7.21 3.50 12.29
C GLU A 73 -5.71 3.26 12.04
N ALA A 74 -4.83 3.82 12.86
CA ALA A 74 -3.39 3.55 12.73
C ALA A 74 -3.07 2.06 12.97
N GLN A 75 -3.72 1.44 13.97
CA GLN A 75 -3.58 0.00 14.22
C GLN A 75 -4.20 -0.84 13.09
N ALA A 76 -5.36 -0.43 12.54
CA ALA A 76 -5.98 -1.10 11.40
C ALA A 76 -5.07 -1.07 10.17
N THR A 77 -4.45 0.06 9.89
CA THR A 77 -3.51 0.23 8.77
C THR A 77 -2.27 -0.66 8.93
N GLU A 78 -1.80 -0.91 10.17
CA GLU A 78 -0.73 -1.89 10.42
C GLU A 78 -1.18 -3.32 10.11
N GLN A 79 -2.42 -3.69 10.43
CA GLN A 79 -2.98 -4.99 10.04
C GLN A 79 -3.11 -5.11 8.52
N ASP A 80 -3.51 -4.05 7.81
CA ASP A 80 -3.50 -4.02 6.34
C ASP A 80 -2.11 -4.26 5.75
N ARG A 81 -1.06 -3.71 6.38
CA ARG A 81 0.33 -3.96 5.97
C ARG A 81 0.69 -5.45 6.10
N GLN A 82 0.27 -6.08 7.19
CA GLN A 82 0.48 -7.52 7.41
C GLN A 82 -0.31 -8.36 6.40
N ALA A 83 -1.57 -7.99 6.11
CA ALA A 83 -2.37 -8.64 5.08
C ALA A 83 -1.72 -8.53 3.69
N ALA A 84 -1.22 -7.35 3.34
CA ALA A 84 -0.50 -7.13 2.09
C ALA A 84 0.80 -7.96 2.00
N ALA A 85 1.52 -8.13 3.11
CA ALA A 85 2.70 -8.98 3.15
C ALA A 85 2.35 -10.45 2.92
N MET A 86 1.29 -10.97 3.55
CA MET A 86 0.81 -12.33 3.33
C MET A 86 0.34 -12.56 1.89
N ALA A 87 -0.40 -11.59 1.31
CA ALA A 87 -0.83 -11.66 -0.09
C ALA A 87 0.36 -11.67 -1.05
N LEU A 88 1.39 -10.87 -0.77
CA LEU A 88 2.62 -10.86 -1.57
C LEU A 88 3.32 -12.22 -1.52
N VAL A 89 3.46 -12.84 -0.35
CA VAL A 89 4.05 -14.18 -0.22
C VAL A 89 3.28 -15.20 -1.05
N GLY A 90 1.94 -15.18 -0.98
CA GLY A 90 1.09 -16.04 -1.80
C GLY A 90 1.27 -15.82 -3.30
N THR A 91 1.37 -14.55 -3.73
CA THR A 91 1.61 -14.19 -5.13
C THR A 91 2.97 -14.67 -5.61
N VAL A 92 4.04 -14.46 -4.82
CA VAL A 92 5.39 -14.93 -5.14
C VAL A 92 5.42 -16.45 -5.27
N ALA A 93 4.81 -17.17 -4.32
CA ALA A 93 4.75 -18.63 -4.36
C ALA A 93 4.01 -19.13 -5.62
N SER A 94 2.85 -18.56 -5.94
CA SER A 94 2.07 -18.92 -7.12
C SER A 94 2.86 -18.65 -8.41
N GLN A 95 3.51 -17.48 -8.49
CA GLN A 95 4.29 -17.10 -9.67
C GLN A 95 5.55 -17.98 -9.82
N TYR A 96 6.19 -18.37 -8.71
CA TYR A 96 7.32 -19.29 -8.73
C TYR A 96 6.92 -20.66 -9.29
N TRP A 97 5.82 -21.24 -8.80
CA TRP A 97 5.34 -22.52 -9.28
C TRP A 97 4.85 -22.46 -10.73
N GLN A 98 4.33 -21.31 -11.16
CA GLN A 98 4.01 -21.09 -12.57
C GLN A 98 5.26 -21.17 -13.46
N VAL A 99 6.39 -20.59 -13.04
CA VAL A 99 7.66 -20.68 -13.77
C VAL A 99 8.14 -22.14 -13.84
N VAL A 100 8.10 -22.86 -12.70
CA VAL A 100 8.50 -24.27 -12.65
C VAL A 100 7.62 -25.14 -13.56
N TYR A 101 6.30 -24.91 -13.55
CA TYR A 101 5.35 -25.58 -14.45
C TYR A 101 5.74 -25.34 -15.94
N LEU A 102 6.03 -24.09 -16.30
CA LEU A 102 6.40 -23.73 -17.67
C LEU A 102 7.75 -24.32 -18.08
N ASN A 103 8.73 -24.44 -17.17
CA ASN A 103 9.98 -25.17 -17.44
C ASN A 103 9.69 -26.62 -17.81
N GLN A 104 8.85 -27.29 -17.05
CA GLN A 104 8.46 -28.68 -17.33
C GLN A 104 7.67 -28.81 -18.65
N ARG A 105 6.78 -27.86 -18.94
CA ARG A 105 6.03 -27.81 -20.22
C ARG A 105 6.94 -27.62 -21.42
N VAL A 106 7.96 -26.75 -21.33
CA VAL A 106 8.96 -26.55 -22.38
C VAL A 106 9.73 -27.84 -22.63
N ALA A 107 10.25 -28.49 -21.58
CA ALA A 107 10.96 -29.76 -21.72
C ALA A 107 10.07 -30.86 -22.32
N ALA A 108 8.81 -30.97 -21.93
CA ALA A 108 7.86 -31.93 -22.51
C ALA A 108 7.57 -31.63 -23.99
N SER A 109 7.46 -30.34 -24.36
CA SER A 109 7.24 -29.95 -25.77
C SER A 109 8.45 -30.24 -26.65
N GLU A 110 9.69 -30.10 -26.17
CA GLU A 110 10.92 -30.49 -26.88
C GLU A 110 10.92 -32.00 -27.17
N GLN A 111 10.51 -32.83 -26.20
CA GLN A 111 10.36 -34.25 -26.39
C GLN A 111 9.27 -34.58 -27.42
N SER A 112 8.12 -33.87 -27.38
CA SER A 112 7.04 -34.04 -28.35
C SER A 112 7.50 -33.70 -29.79
N ILE A 113 8.29 -32.64 -29.96
CA ILE A 113 8.87 -32.26 -31.25
C ILE A 113 9.84 -33.35 -31.74
N ALA A 114 10.70 -33.87 -30.85
CA ALA A 114 11.61 -34.94 -31.20
C ALA A 114 10.85 -36.19 -31.71
N ASN A 115 9.79 -36.58 -31.00
CA ASN A 115 8.93 -37.69 -31.41
C ASN A 115 8.22 -37.45 -32.75
N ALA A 116 7.68 -36.22 -32.94
CA ALA A 116 7.02 -35.85 -34.21
C ALA A 116 7.99 -35.86 -35.40
N ARG A 117 9.23 -35.40 -35.20
CA ARG A 117 10.29 -35.46 -36.21
C ARG A 117 10.66 -36.91 -36.59
N GLN A 118 10.74 -37.80 -35.60
CA GLN A 118 10.99 -39.21 -35.82
C GLN A 118 9.83 -39.87 -36.60
N THR A 119 8.58 -39.55 -36.24
CA THR A 119 7.39 -40.03 -36.96
C THR A 119 7.39 -39.54 -38.41
N LEU A 120 7.66 -38.25 -38.66
CA LEU A 120 7.73 -37.70 -40.00
C LEU A 120 8.80 -38.43 -40.86
N LYS A 121 10.00 -38.67 -40.28
CA LYS A 121 11.07 -39.42 -40.94
C LYS A 121 10.64 -40.84 -41.32
N LEU A 122 9.93 -41.55 -40.43
CA LEU A 122 9.42 -42.89 -40.70
C LEU A 122 8.39 -42.87 -41.84
N VAL A 123 7.41 -41.98 -41.81
CA VAL A 123 6.37 -41.84 -42.83
C VAL A 123 6.97 -41.46 -44.19
N GLN A 124 7.98 -40.58 -44.23
CA GLN A 124 8.70 -40.24 -45.43
C GLN A 124 9.44 -41.44 -46.02
N GLY A 125 10.04 -42.30 -45.17
CA GLY A 125 10.67 -43.57 -45.62
C GLY A 125 9.63 -44.54 -46.19
N GLN A 126 8.46 -44.69 -45.60
CA GLN A 126 7.36 -45.50 -46.09
C GLN A 126 6.80 -44.97 -47.40
N TYR A 127 6.71 -43.65 -47.58
CA TYR A 127 6.26 -43.00 -48.82
C TYR A 127 7.26 -43.28 -49.96
N SER A 128 8.57 -43.24 -49.70
CA SER A 128 9.60 -43.46 -50.70
C SER A 128 9.58 -44.89 -51.32
N VAL A 129 9.03 -45.85 -50.57
CA VAL A 129 8.84 -47.24 -51.02
C VAL A 129 7.41 -47.54 -51.49
N GLY A 130 6.55 -46.51 -51.56
CA GLY A 130 5.17 -46.63 -52.04
C GLY A 130 4.19 -47.27 -51.02
N SER A 131 4.58 -47.39 -49.76
CA SER A 131 3.79 -48.03 -48.71
C SER A 131 2.69 -47.14 -48.10
N VAL A 132 2.81 -45.81 -48.22
CA VAL A 132 1.84 -44.81 -47.78
C VAL A 132 1.66 -43.76 -48.84
N SER A 133 0.58 -42.95 -48.73
CA SER A 133 0.28 -41.86 -49.66
C SER A 133 0.90 -40.53 -49.22
N GLY A 134 0.85 -39.51 -50.11
CA GLY A 134 1.29 -38.15 -49.78
C GLY A 134 0.43 -37.48 -48.70
N LEU A 135 -0.79 -38.00 -48.44
CA LEU A 135 -1.66 -37.49 -47.39
C LEU A 135 -1.05 -37.72 -45.99
N GLU A 136 -0.51 -38.93 -45.76
CA GLU A 136 0.12 -39.26 -44.46
C GLU A 136 1.38 -38.41 -44.23
N VAL A 137 2.17 -38.12 -45.30
CA VAL A 137 3.32 -37.22 -45.20
C VAL A 137 2.87 -35.81 -44.85
N ALA A 138 1.81 -35.30 -45.49
CA ALA A 138 1.25 -33.97 -45.21
C ALA A 138 0.70 -33.87 -43.74
N GLN A 139 0.03 -34.92 -43.28
CA GLN A 139 -0.49 -34.98 -41.90
C GLN A 139 0.67 -35.02 -40.88
N ALA A 140 1.73 -35.80 -41.10
CA ALA A 140 2.87 -35.84 -40.21
C ALA A 140 3.65 -34.50 -40.19
N THR A 141 3.72 -33.82 -41.33
CA THR A 141 4.33 -32.48 -41.43
C THR A 141 3.51 -31.44 -40.69
N GLN A 142 2.18 -31.46 -40.85
CA GLN A 142 1.27 -30.58 -40.10
C GLN A 142 1.35 -30.83 -38.59
N ALA A 143 1.42 -32.08 -38.14
CA ALA A 143 1.56 -32.43 -36.73
C ALA A 143 2.88 -31.86 -36.16
N LEU A 144 4.01 -32.00 -36.86
CA LEU A 144 5.26 -31.40 -36.45
C LEU A 144 5.18 -29.88 -36.36
N ALA A 145 4.65 -29.20 -37.38
CA ALA A 145 4.48 -27.73 -37.36
C ALA A 145 3.61 -27.24 -36.21
N SER A 146 2.55 -27.98 -35.88
CA SER A 146 1.68 -27.68 -34.73
C SER A 146 2.44 -27.79 -33.40
N GLN A 147 3.31 -28.80 -33.21
CA GLN A 147 4.12 -28.93 -32.00
C GLN A 147 5.18 -27.81 -31.90
N GLU A 148 5.80 -27.42 -32.99
CA GLU A 148 6.78 -26.32 -33.05
C GLU A 148 6.11 -24.98 -32.74
N ALA A 149 4.92 -24.72 -33.24
CA ALA A 149 4.13 -23.53 -32.90
C ALA A 149 3.75 -23.48 -31.41
N ALA A 150 3.27 -24.60 -30.86
CA ALA A 150 2.95 -24.72 -29.44
C ALA A 150 4.20 -24.51 -28.56
N HIS A 151 5.34 -25.06 -28.93
CA HIS A 151 6.61 -24.87 -28.22
C HIS A 151 7.01 -23.39 -28.16
N THR A 152 6.86 -22.64 -29.24
CA THR A 152 7.15 -21.20 -29.27
C THR A 152 6.26 -20.43 -28.28
N GLN A 153 4.99 -20.80 -28.17
CA GLN A 153 4.07 -20.20 -27.19
C GLN A 153 4.52 -20.50 -25.75
N TRP A 154 4.96 -21.74 -25.44
CA TRP A 154 5.47 -22.08 -24.10
C TRP A 154 6.74 -21.31 -23.75
N LEU A 155 7.65 -21.12 -24.71
CA LEU A 155 8.85 -20.29 -24.51
C LEU A 155 8.49 -18.85 -24.17
N GLN A 156 7.54 -18.26 -24.91
CA GLN A 156 7.06 -16.89 -24.65
C GLN A 156 6.42 -16.78 -23.27
N GLN A 157 5.52 -17.69 -22.90
CA GLN A 157 4.87 -17.69 -21.60
C GLN A 157 5.89 -17.84 -20.47
N ARG A 158 6.93 -18.67 -20.65
CA ARG A 158 8.01 -18.82 -19.66
C ARG A 158 8.77 -17.52 -19.44
N VAL A 159 9.11 -16.81 -20.50
CA VAL A 159 9.77 -15.50 -20.41
C VAL A 159 8.89 -14.50 -19.68
N GLN A 160 7.59 -14.44 -20.02
CA GLN A 160 6.63 -13.56 -19.34
C GLN A 160 6.51 -13.88 -17.85
N ALA A 161 6.40 -15.16 -17.49
CA ALA A 161 6.30 -15.60 -16.10
C ALA A 161 7.56 -15.26 -15.29
N ARG A 162 8.75 -15.45 -15.87
CA ARG A 162 10.03 -15.07 -15.26
C ARG A 162 10.12 -13.56 -15.03
N ASN A 163 9.75 -12.77 -16.01
CA ASN A 163 9.74 -11.31 -15.87
C ASN A 163 8.74 -10.85 -14.81
N ALA A 164 7.55 -11.46 -14.76
CA ALA A 164 6.56 -11.18 -13.71
C ALA A 164 7.09 -11.52 -12.31
N LEU A 165 7.81 -12.63 -12.18
CA LEU A 165 8.45 -12.99 -10.90
C LEU A 165 9.60 -12.03 -10.55
N ALA A 166 10.43 -11.61 -11.51
CA ALA A 166 11.53 -10.67 -11.30
C ALA A 166 11.04 -9.32 -10.76
N ILE A 167 9.92 -8.81 -11.28
CA ILE A 167 9.29 -7.57 -10.81
C ILE A 167 8.93 -7.64 -9.32
N LEU A 168 8.51 -8.80 -8.80
CA LEU A 168 8.16 -8.96 -7.38
C LEU A 168 9.38 -8.83 -6.46
N PHE A 169 10.59 -9.00 -6.99
CA PHE A 169 11.87 -8.82 -6.30
C PHE A 169 12.59 -7.51 -6.67
N ASP A 170 11.88 -6.59 -7.35
CA ASP A 170 12.46 -5.34 -7.86
C ASP A 170 13.66 -5.57 -8.79
N GLY A 171 13.64 -6.71 -9.48
CA GLY A 171 14.70 -7.14 -10.39
C GLY A 171 14.42 -6.72 -11.83
N PRO A 172 15.48 -6.45 -12.64
CA PRO A 172 15.33 -6.19 -14.06
C PRO A 172 14.85 -7.43 -14.83
N PRO A 173 14.22 -7.26 -16.00
CA PRO A 173 13.89 -8.36 -16.87
C PRO A 173 15.12 -9.20 -17.22
N GLY A 174 14.96 -10.53 -17.24
CA GLY A 174 16.05 -11.46 -17.61
C GLY A 174 17.05 -11.76 -16.50
N VAL A 175 16.81 -11.29 -15.25
CA VAL A 175 17.64 -11.69 -14.11
C VAL A 175 17.59 -13.21 -13.92
N ALA A 176 18.74 -13.82 -13.62
CA ALA A 176 18.80 -15.24 -13.31
C ALA A 176 18.10 -15.51 -11.96
N LEU A 177 17.05 -16.31 -12.00
CA LEU A 177 16.32 -16.77 -10.83
C LEU A 177 16.79 -18.18 -10.47
N ASN A 178 16.91 -18.47 -9.18
CA ASN A 178 17.18 -19.83 -8.71
C ASN A 178 15.87 -20.63 -8.77
N GLU A 179 15.61 -21.27 -9.91
CA GLU A 179 14.37 -21.99 -10.20
C GLU A 179 14.63 -23.49 -10.39
N THR A 180 13.71 -24.33 -9.95
CA THR A 180 13.74 -25.75 -10.22
C THR A 180 13.16 -26.05 -11.60
N MET A 181 13.65 -27.13 -12.23
CA MET A 181 13.21 -27.51 -13.58
C MET A 181 11.94 -28.36 -13.57
N ARG A 182 11.59 -28.95 -12.42
CA ARG A 182 10.43 -29.85 -12.28
C ARG A 182 9.64 -29.52 -11.02
N LEU A 183 8.34 -29.74 -11.10
CA LEU A 183 7.48 -29.74 -9.94
C LEU A 183 7.86 -30.90 -9.01
N PRO A 184 7.75 -30.73 -7.69
CA PRO A 184 8.00 -31.81 -6.72
C PRO A 184 7.00 -32.95 -6.94
N GLU A 185 7.53 -34.17 -7.00
CA GLU A 185 6.75 -35.39 -7.07
C GLU A 185 6.48 -35.85 -5.63
N GLY A 186 5.31 -35.59 -5.10
CA GLY A 186 4.97 -36.02 -3.76
C GLY A 186 3.56 -35.60 -3.36
N ALA A 187 3.05 -36.18 -2.28
CA ALA A 187 1.78 -35.77 -1.70
C ALA A 187 1.91 -34.34 -1.15
N LEU A 188 0.92 -33.50 -1.43
CA LEU A 188 0.81 -32.19 -0.79
C LEU A 188 0.68 -32.35 0.72
N PRO A 189 1.18 -31.39 1.52
CA PRO A 189 1.00 -31.42 2.96
C PRO A 189 -0.48 -31.57 3.31
N ALA A 190 -0.80 -32.50 4.22
CA ALA A 190 -2.15 -32.71 4.67
C ALA A 190 -2.65 -31.47 5.43
N VAL A 191 -3.71 -30.87 4.95
CA VAL A 191 -4.42 -29.79 5.65
C VAL A 191 -5.52 -30.41 6.47
N ALA A 192 -5.48 -30.24 7.81
CA ALA A 192 -6.52 -30.75 8.71
C ALA A 192 -7.88 -30.15 8.33
N ALA A 193 -8.88 -31.01 8.24
CA ALA A 193 -10.26 -30.58 8.00
C ALA A 193 -10.80 -29.84 9.23
N GLY A 194 -11.54 -28.76 8.98
CA GLY A 194 -12.09 -27.90 10.02
C GLY A 194 -11.14 -26.75 10.40
N LEU A 195 -11.62 -25.53 10.22
CA LEU A 195 -10.89 -24.33 10.61
C LEU A 195 -11.31 -23.95 12.03
N PRO A 196 -10.42 -24.04 13.06
CA PRO A 196 -10.76 -23.57 14.39
C PRO A 196 -11.14 -22.09 14.33
N ALA A 197 -12.14 -21.65 15.11
CA ALA A 197 -12.50 -20.23 15.23
C ALA A 197 -11.30 -19.33 15.59
N SER A 198 -10.29 -19.90 16.25
CA SER A 198 -9.03 -19.23 16.55
C SER A 198 -8.23 -18.77 15.31
N LEU A 199 -8.49 -19.33 14.12
CA LEU A 199 -7.86 -18.84 12.88
C LEU A 199 -8.47 -17.51 12.42
N LEU A 200 -9.73 -17.24 12.73
CA LEU A 200 -10.36 -15.95 12.43
C LEU A 200 -9.62 -14.80 13.14
N THR A 201 -9.18 -15.03 14.38
CA THR A 201 -8.43 -14.04 15.16
C THR A 201 -6.98 -13.85 14.68
N ARG A 202 -6.45 -14.75 13.83
CA ARG A 202 -5.11 -14.64 13.25
C ARG A 202 -5.10 -13.95 11.89
N ARG A 203 -6.25 -13.76 11.27
CA ARG A 203 -6.35 -13.08 9.98
C ARG A 203 -6.21 -11.58 10.13
N PRO A 204 -5.18 -10.95 9.52
CA PRO A 204 -4.95 -9.51 9.66
C PRO A 204 -6.06 -8.67 9.04
N ASP A 205 -6.69 -9.11 7.94
CA ASP A 205 -7.81 -8.43 7.28
C ASP A 205 -9.06 -8.34 8.18
N LEU A 206 -9.36 -9.40 8.93
CA LEU A 206 -10.46 -9.41 9.90
C LEU A 206 -10.14 -8.50 11.10
N ARG A 207 -8.90 -8.54 11.59
CA ARG A 207 -8.43 -7.65 12.65
C ARG A 207 -8.50 -6.18 12.23
N ALA A 208 -8.10 -5.85 10.99
CA ALA A 208 -8.24 -4.51 10.47
C ALA A 208 -9.70 -4.04 10.46
N SER A 209 -10.63 -4.91 10.05
CA SER A 209 -12.08 -4.62 10.05
C SER A 209 -12.64 -4.41 11.46
N GLU A 210 -12.21 -5.22 12.44
CA GLU A 210 -12.58 -5.06 13.85
C GLU A 210 -12.09 -3.71 14.39
N LEU A 211 -10.84 -3.34 14.13
CA LEU A 211 -10.27 -2.07 14.57
C LEU A 211 -10.99 -0.87 13.94
N ARG A 212 -11.40 -0.97 12.66
CA ARG A 212 -12.22 0.06 12.00
C ARG A 212 -13.63 0.16 12.58
N LEU A 213 -14.20 -0.95 13.05
CA LEU A 213 -15.45 -0.90 13.81
C LEU A 213 -15.27 -0.12 15.11
N ARG A 214 -14.19 -0.35 15.86
CA ARG A 214 -13.85 0.41 17.07
C ARG A 214 -13.62 1.89 16.77
N MET A 215 -12.91 2.21 15.67
CA MET A 215 -12.75 3.58 15.17
C MET A 215 -14.12 4.24 14.93
N SER A 216 -15.02 3.54 14.25
CA SER A 216 -16.37 4.06 13.96
C SER A 216 -17.18 4.30 15.23
N LEU A 217 -17.08 3.44 16.25
CA LEU A 217 -17.72 3.63 17.54
C LEU A 217 -17.16 4.86 18.27
N ALA A 218 -15.84 5.03 18.30
CA ALA A 218 -15.22 6.22 18.88
C ALA A 218 -15.63 7.50 18.13
N SER A 219 -15.78 7.45 16.80
CA SER A 219 -16.29 8.58 16.00
C SER A 219 -17.75 8.92 16.35
N VAL A 220 -18.60 7.92 16.64
CA VAL A 220 -19.96 8.14 17.12
C VAL A 220 -19.95 8.83 18.48
N ASP A 221 -19.07 8.42 19.40
CA ASP A 221 -18.95 9.04 20.71
C ASP A 221 -18.45 10.50 20.61
N ALA A 222 -17.47 10.78 19.73
CA ALA A 222 -17.02 12.13 19.43
C ALA A 222 -18.17 13.00 18.86
N THR A 223 -18.98 12.44 17.96
CA THR A 223 -20.12 13.13 17.37
C THR A 223 -21.20 13.43 18.43
N ARG A 224 -21.49 12.49 19.32
CA ARG A 224 -22.41 12.73 20.43
C ARG A 224 -21.88 13.82 21.36
N ALA A 225 -20.59 13.81 21.69
CA ALA A 225 -19.96 14.83 22.52
C ALA A 225 -20.00 16.22 21.87
N SER A 226 -20.05 16.35 20.56
CA SER A 226 -20.13 17.63 19.84
C SER A 226 -21.47 18.36 20.02
N PHE A 227 -22.51 17.69 20.49
CA PHE A 227 -23.80 18.35 20.85
C PHE A 227 -23.74 19.09 22.17
N TYR A 228 -22.72 18.91 22.99
CA TYR A 228 -22.54 19.61 24.25
C TYR A 228 -21.71 20.88 24.05
N PRO A 229 -21.91 21.92 24.91
CA PRO A 229 -21.13 23.14 24.84
C PRO A 229 -19.62 22.88 25.01
N SER A 230 -18.78 23.49 24.18
CA SER A 230 -17.31 23.45 24.33
C SER A 230 -16.86 24.58 25.26
N LEU A 231 -15.87 24.32 26.08
CA LEU A 231 -15.21 25.32 26.94
C LEU A 231 -13.76 25.48 26.43
N THR A 232 -13.47 26.69 25.95
CA THR A 232 -12.12 27.03 25.47
C THR A 232 -11.51 28.09 26.36
N LEU A 233 -10.41 27.77 27.01
CA LEU A 233 -9.60 28.71 27.75
C LEU A 233 -8.64 29.43 26.81
N THR A 234 -8.62 30.75 26.85
CA THR A 234 -7.73 31.57 26.04
C THR A 234 -6.91 32.51 26.92
N GLY A 235 -5.67 32.68 26.57
CA GLY A 235 -4.78 33.65 27.17
C GLY A 235 -3.95 34.32 26.12
N SER A 236 -3.75 35.61 26.22
CA SER A 236 -2.80 36.29 25.32
C SER A 236 -2.03 37.38 26.07
N VAL A 237 -0.82 37.61 25.62
CA VAL A 237 0.02 38.74 26.04
C VAL A 237 0.63 39.36 24.79
N GLY A 238 0.62 40.68 24.71
CA GLY A 238 1.19 41.37 23.56
C GLY A 238 1.27 42.87 23.74
N GLY A 239 1.99 43.50 22.85
CA GLY A 239 2.14 44.96 22.80
C GLY A 239 2.10 45.44 21.36
N SER A 240 1.73 46.72 21.21
CA SER A 240 1.80 47.41 19.91
C SER A 240 2.31 48.83 20.10
N SER A 241 3.14 49.31 19.18
CA SER A 241 3.70 50.66 19.21
C SER A 241 4.01 51.16 17.79
N SER A 242 4.08 52.46 17.66
CA SER A 242 4.58 53.12 16.43
C SER A 242 6.10 52.98 16.26
N ALA A 243 6.84 52.67 17.33
CA ALA A 243 8.28 52.41 17.32
C ALA A 243 8.53 50.96 17.73
N LEU A 244 9.39 50.25 16.97
CA LEU A 244 9.72 48.83 17.21
C LEU A 244 10.36 48.60 18.61
N SER A 245 11.16 49.56 19.08
CA SER A 245 11.82 49.51 20.38
C SER A 245 10.84 49.52 21.57
N ASP A 246 9.61 49.97 21.37
CA ASP A 246 8.64 50.23 22.45
C ASP A 246 7.50 49.17 22.47
N VAL A 247 7.53 48.19 21.54
CA VAL A 247 6.48 47.14 21.40
C VAL A 247 6.32 46.33 22.65
N LEU A 248 7.37 46.11 23.44
CA LEU A 248 7.33 45.34 24.70
C LEU A 248 7.34 46.19 25.96
N ARG A 249 7.24 47.52 25.82
CA ARG A 249 7.33 48.43 26.96
C ARG A 249 6.09 48.39 27.87
N ASP A 250 4.93 48.29 27.22
CA ASP A 250 3.63 48.22 27.93
C ASP A 250 2.79 47.05 27.41
N PRO A 251 3.13 45.80 27.75
CA PRO A 251 2.39 44.63 27.30
C PRO A 251 1.02 44.56 27.97
N ILE A 252 0.01 44.17 27.19
CA ILE A 252 -1.36 43.93 27.67
C ILE A 252 -1.57 42.41 27.73
N GLY A 253 -2.05 41.93 28.88
CA GLY A 253 -2.48 40.54 29.06
C GLY A 253 -4.00 40.42 29.05
N THR A 254 -4.56 39.40 28.40
CA THR A 254 -5.99 39.08 28.41
C THR A 254 -6.19 37.60 28.75
N LEU A 255 -7.21 37.30 29.51
CA LEU A 255 -7.66 35.95 29.80
C LEU A 255 -9.15 35.86 29.45
N GLY A 256 -9.56 34.73 28.85
CA GLY A 256 -10.96 34.50 28.48
C GLY A 256 -11.31 33.00 28.59
N ALA A 257 -12.60 32.72 28.73
CA ALA A 257 -13.16 31.37 28.73
C ALA A 257 -14.47 31.36 27.95
#